data_2b1874a4b2765a5eba97b5972904ebac
#
_entry.id   2b1874a4b2765a5eba97b5972904ebac
#
_cell.length_a   1.000
_cell.length_b   1.000
_cell.length_c   1.000
_cell.angle_alpha   90.00
_cell.angle_beta   90.00
_cell.angle_gamma   90.00
#
_symmetry.space_group_name_H-M   'P 1'
#
loop_
_entity.id
_entity.type
_entity.pdbx_description
1 polymer ?
#
loop_
_entity_poly.entity_id
_entity_poly.type
_entity_poly.pdbx_seq_one_letter_code
_entity_poly.pdbx_strand_id
1 'polypeptide(L)' 'MREYIVLLDDSSTVSVFANKCQWDENTIEFSIENEPDDEHITSTIVGAFYTEHVIGWYRKYEEPNTTELLALGGKINE' A
#
# COMPACT_ATOMS: atom_id res chain seq x y z
N MET A 1 10.57 4.23 -5.66
CA MET A 1 9.16 4.35 -5.26
C MET A 1 8.35 3.28 -5.96
N ARG A 2 7.38 2.76 -5.28
CA ARG A 2 6.59 1.66 -5.81
C ARG A 2 5.17 2.10 -6.05
N GLU A 3 4.53 1.45 -6.99
CA GLU A 3 3.13 1.66 -7.24
C GLU A 3 2.35 0.56 -6.53
N TYR A 4 1.41 0.96 -5.70
CA TYR A 4 0.51 0.04 -5.03
C TYR A 4 -0.87 0.15 -5.65
N ILE A 5 -1.50 -0.98 -5.84
CA ILE A 5 -2.87 -1.02 -6.33
C ILE A 5 -3.74 -1.48 -5.17
N VAL A 6 -4.69 -0.66 -4.81
CA VAL A 6 -5.59 -0.94 -3.69
C VAL A 6 -6.95 -1.32 -4.26
N LEU A 7 -7.43 -2.47 -3.82
CA LEU A 7 -8.72 -3.00 -4.30
C LEU A 7 -9.76 -2.70 -3.24
N LEU A 8 -10.81 -2.03 -3.64
CA LEU A 8 -11.84 -1.60 -2.73
C LEU A 8 -13.10 -2.47 -2.86
N ASP A 9 -13.93 -2.42 -1.84
CA ASP A 9 -15.09 -3.30 -1.78
C ASP A 9 -16.19 -2.93 -2.76
N ASP A 10 -16.09 -1.77 -3.40
CA ASP A 10 -17.03 -1.39 -4.43
C ASP A 10 -16.52 -1.76 -5.82
N SER A 11 -15.48 -2.58 -5.87
CA SER A 11 -14.87 -3.05 -7.11
C SER A 11 -14.02 -2.02 -7.81
N SER A 12 -13.77 -0.90 -7.19
CA SER A 12 -12.86 0.09 -7.76
C SER A 12 -11.43 -0.19 -7.30
N THR A 13 -10.50 0.39 -8.01
CA THR A 13 -9.09 0.29 -7.66
C THR A 13 -8.49 1.68 -7.61
N VAL A 14 -7.52 1.84 -6.73
CA VAL A 14 -6.81 3.10 -6.58
C VAL A 14 -5.33 2.83 -6.68
N SER A 15 -4.64 3.65 -7.42
CA SER A 15 -3.21 3.53 -7.59
C SER A 15 -2.53 4.55 -6.69
N VAL A 16 -1.56 4.10 -5.89
CA VAL A 16 -0.87 4.95 -4.94
C VAL A 16 0.63 4.74 -5.12
N PHE A 17 1.37 5.83 -5.24
CA PHE A 17 2.83 5.75 -5.35
C PHE A 17 3.41 6.08 -3.98
N ALA A 18 4.16 5.15 -3.43
CA ALA A 18 4.71 5.28 -2.09
C ALA A 18 5.93 4.40 -1.95
N ASN A 19 6.73 4.64 -0.91
CA ASN A 19 7.81 3.73 -0.61
C ASN A 19 7.63 3.06 0.73
N LYS A 20 6.52 3.32 1.39
CA LYS A 20 6.25 2.70 2.67
C LYS A 20 4.76 2.43 2.81
N CYS A 21 4.43 1.29 3.36
CA CYS A 21 3.06 0.90 3.60
C CYS A 21 2.96 0.36 5.02
N GLN A 22 2.02 0.87 5.77
CA GLN A 22 1.75 0.39 7.12
C GLN A 22 0.27 0.12 7.25
N TRP A 23 -0.04 -0.88 8.04
CA TRP A 23 -1.45 -1.18 8.27
C TRP A 23 -1.65 -1.75 9.67
N ASP A 24 -2.85 -1.57 10.17
CA ASP A 24 -3.28 -2.21 11.39
C ASP A 24 -4.71 -2.70 11.18
N GLU A 25 -5.42 -2.98 12.25
CA GLU A 25 -6.76 -3.51 12.12
C GLU A 25 -7.72 -2.54 11.46
N ASN A 26 -7.44 -1.27 11.55
CA ASN A 26 -8.41 -0.25 11.17
C ASN A 26 -8.07 0.50 9.90
N THR A 27 -6.79 0.72 9.65
CA THR A 27 -6.39 1.56 8.53
C THR A 27 -5.17 1.00 7.82
N ILE A 28 -5.04 1.40 6.57
CA ILE A 28 -3.87 1.13 5.76
C ILE A 28 -3.38 2.48 5.28
N GLU A 29 -2.09 2.76 5.48
CA GLU A 29 -1.50 4.03 5.10
C GLU A 29 -0.33 3.81 4.19
N PHE A 30 -0.29 4.58 3.14
CA PHE A 30 0.84 4.60 2.22
C PHE A 30 1.53 5.94 2.36
N SER A 31 2.85 5.92 2.44
CA SER A 31 3.58 7.15 2.66
C SER A 31 4.86 7.16 1.86
N ILE A 32 5.39 8.34 1.69
CA ILE A 32 6.70 8.55 1.11
C ILE A 32 7.59 9.01 2.24
N GLU A 33 8.64 8.25 2.47
CA GLU A 33 9.56 8.53 3.54
C GLU A 33 10.90 8.85 2.92
N ASN A 34 11.40 10.00 3.24
CA ASN A 34 12.70 10.46 2.75
C ASN A 34 13.71 10.37 3.88
N GLU A 35 14.85 9.83 3.56
CA GLU A 35 15.93 9.71 4.54
C GLU A 35 17.18 10.29 3.95
N PRO A 36 17.23 11.60 3.81
CA PRO A 36 18.42 12.19 3.22
C PRO A 36 19.65 12.00 4.12
N ASP A 37 19.43 11.94 5.41
CA ASP A 37 20.50 11.61 6.33
C ASP A 37 19.83 11.02 7.56
N ASP A 38 20.64 10.70 8.54
CA ASP A 38 20.13 9.97 9.69
C ASP A 38 19.35 10.84 10.65
N GLU A 39 19.41 12.12 10.50
CA GLU A 39 18.83 12.99 11.50
C GLU A 39 17.44 13.46 11.17
N HIS A 40 17.09 13.46 9.89
CA HIS A 40 15.83 14.05 9.49
C HIS A 40 15.11 13.12 8.53
N ILE A 41 14.27 12.30 9.10
CA ILE A 41 13.41 11.44 8.31
C ILE A 41 12.08 12.16 8.23
N THR A 42 11.67 12.48 7.01
CA THR A 42 10.37 13.07 6.80
C THR A 42 9.47 12.05 6.15
N SER A 43 8.23 12.09 6.54
CA SER A 43 7.26 11.13 6.03
C SER A 43 5.99 11.88 5.67
N THR A 44 5.48 11.60 4.50
CA THR A 44 4.26 12.21 4.02
C THR A 44 3.27 11.13 3.66
N ILE A 45 2.09 11.17 4.24
CA ILE A 45 1.05 10.21 3.92
C ILE A 45 0.43 10.63 2.60
N VAL A 46 0.46 9.71 1.64
CA VAL A 46 -0.08 9.98 0.31
C VAL A 46 -1.36 9.21 0.05
N GLY A 47 -1.73 8.30 0.93
CA GLY A 47 -2.99 7.59 0.81
C GLY A 47 -3.31 6.88 2.10
N ALA A 48 -4.58 6.89 2.48
CA ALA A 48 -5.03 6.21 3.68
C ALA A 48 -6.42 5.67 3.42
N PHE A 49 -6.66 4.47 3.90
CA PHE A 49 -7.91 3.77 3.65
C PHE A 49 -8.33 3.05 4.90
N TYR A 50 -9.63 2.93 5.10
CA TYR A 50 -10.15 2.09 6.18
C TYR A 50 -10.12 0.64 5.71
N THR A 51 -9.62 -0.25 6.55
CA THR A 51 -9.49 -1.64 6.19
C THR A 51 -10.83 -2.29 5.88
N GLU A 52 -11.89 -1.79 6.49
CA GLU A 52 -13.20 -2.39 6.24
C GLU A 52 -13.65 -2.22 4.79
N HIS A 53 -13.08 -1.26 4.08
CA HIS A 53 -13.45 -1.02 2.70
C HIS A 53 -12.42 -1.55 1.72
N VAL A 54 -11.39 -2.20 2.20
CA VAL A 54 -10.29 -2.67 1.36
C VAL A 54 -10.35 -4.19 1.28
N ILE A 55 -10.43 -4.69 0.05
CA ILE A 55 -10.34 -6.12 -0.16
C ILE A 55 -8.90 -6.57 -0.07
N GLY A 56 -8.00 -5.75 -0.56
CA GLY A 56 -6.59 -6.06 -0.49
C GLY A 56 -5.78 -5.06 -1.30
N TRP A 57 -4.50 -5.28 -1.33
CA TRP A 57 -3.64 -4.43 -2.14
C TRP A 57 -2.41 -5.22 -2.52
N TYR A 58 -1.69 -4.73 -3.56
CA TYR A 58 -0.48 -5.39 -3.99
C TYR A 58 0.47 -4.35 -4.56
N ARG A 59 1.74 -4.69 -4.55
CA ARG A 59 2.76 -3.88 -5.17
C ARG A 59 2.88 -4.29 -6.63
N LYS A 60 2.99 -3.28 -7.47
CA LYS A 60 3.16 -3.53 -8.88
C LYS A 60 4.64 -3.44 -9.19
N TYR A 61 5.19 -4.50 -9.69
CA TYR A 61 6.60 -4.54 -10.04
C TYR A 61 6.76 -4.26 -11.51
N GLU A 62 7.96 -3.80 -11.85
CA GLU A 62 8.21 -3.57 -13.26
C GLU A 62 8.29 -4.85 -14.05
N GLU A 63 8.71 -5.91 -13.41
CA GLU A 63 8.80 -7.20 -14.09
C GLU A 63 7.42 -7.79 -14.21
N PRO A 64 7.06 -8.19 -15.41
CA PRO A 64 5.67 -8.49 -15.69
C PRO A 64 5.09 -9.67 -14.93
N ASN A 65 5.91 -10.59 -14.49
CA ASN A 65 5.34 -11.76 -13.84
C ASN A 65 5.49 -11.72 -12.33
N THR A 66 5.78 -10.55 -11.79
CA THR A 66 6.02 -10.47 -10.37
C THR A 66 5.02 -9.49 -9.77
N THR A 67 3.83 -9.94 -9.58
CA THR A 67 2.84 -9.19 -8.85
C THR A 67 2.62 -9.90 -7.54
N GLU A 68 2.94 -9.22 -6.48
CA GLU A 68 2.86 -9.81 -5.17
C GLU A 68 1.67 -9.21 -4.45
N LEU A 69 0.78 -10.07 -4.05
CA LEU A 69 -0.43 -9.64 -3.38
C LEU A 69 -0.13 -9.50 -1.91
N LEU A 70 -0.24 -8.28 -1.42
CA LEU A 70 -0.03 -8.01 -0.02
C LEU A 70 -1.38 -7.99 0.65
N ALA A 71 -1.90 -9.16 0.89
CA ALA A 71 -3.26 -9.29 1.35
C ALA A 71 -3.36 -9.01 2.84
N LEU A 72 -4.51 -8.54 3.26
CA LEU A 72 -4.80 -8.33 4.66
C LEU A 72 -4.88 -9.68 5.32
N GLY A 73 -3.85 -9.99 6.10
CA GLY A 73 -3.87 -11.23 6.82
C GLY A 73 -4.07 -12.45 5.95
N GLY A 74 -3.70 -12.35 4.70
CA GLY A 74 -3.84 -13.46 3.80
C GLY A 74 -5.25 -13.70 3.30
N LYS A 75 -6.13 -12.77 3.56
CA LYS A 75 -7.53 -12.98 3.22
C LYS A 75 -7.77 -13.20 1.75
N ILE A 76 -7.01 -12.51 0.94
CA ILE A 76 -7.22 -12.58 -0.50
C ILE A 76 -6.62 -13.82 -1.08
N ASN A 77 -5.64 -14.36 -0.41
CA ASN A 77 -4.92 -15.52 -0.91
C ASN A 77 -5.60 -16.83 -0.62
N GLU A 78 -6.67 -16.81 0.04
CA GLU A 78 -7.36 -18.04 0.38
C GLU A 78 -8.15 -18.64 -0.74
#